data_e6a100fe97339d59bf5f3ed0e94db6d4
#
_entry.id   e6a100fe97339d59bf5f3ed0e94db6d4
#
_cell.length_a   1.000
_cell.length_b   1.000
_cell.length_c   1.000
_cell.angle_alpha   90.00
_cell.angle_beta   90.00
_cell.angle_gamma   90.00
#
_symmetry.space_group_name_H-M   'P 1'
#
loop_
_entity.id
_entity.type
_entity.pdbx_description
1 polymer ?
#
loop_
_entity_poly.entity_id
_entity_poly.type
_entity_poly.pdbx_seq_one_letter_code
_entity_poly.pdbx_strand_id
1 'polypeptide(L)'
;DLSTLPYSVNAILELKKTTSRFKRTYNKAYPVYDSLTASNVQLEGVEKLLTEDANSGYQLFTKVGEKYGIVCIPAAGKNNIKQKIFPMKSEKVLIIADGAAFGPQMNDIYRLMQEGSAKFSLYLPESLEWLLLKADLLGQPDILEILEHPADFIESSEFFSWERFFTNL
;
A
#
# COMPACT_ATOMS: atom_id res chain seq x y z
N ASP A 1 -11.17 -8.00 13.41
CA ASP A 1 -10.86 -7.96 11.99
C ASP A 1 -10.09 -6.67 11.69
N LEU A 2 -8.83 -6.79 11.26
CA LEU A 2 -7.94 -5.65 11.01
C LEU A 2 -8.40 -4.82 9.80
N SER A 3 -9.14 -5.42 8.87
CA SER A 3 -9.64 -4.75 7.67
C SER A 3 -10.67 -3.64 7.95
N THR A 4 -11.22 -3.60 9.17
CA THR A 4 -12.20 -2.58 9.56
C THR A 4 -11.57 -1.36 10.25
N LEU A 5 -10.26 -1.41 10.52
CA LEU A 5 -9.59 -0.30 11.17
C LEU A 5 -9.37 0.88 10.21
N PRO A 6 -9.57 2.12 10.68
CA PRO A 6 -9.43 3.31 9.85
C PRO A 6 -7.97 3.77 9.69
N TYR A 7 -7.02 2.89 9.93
CA TYR A 7 -5.59 3.17 9.84
C TYR A 7 -4.99 2.64 8.56
N SER A 8 -3.88 3.23 8.14
CA SER A 8 -3.05 2.70 7.07
C SER A 8 -2.66 1.24 7.34
N VAL A 9 -2.67 0.40 6.31
CA VAL A 9 -2.19 -0.99 6.41
C VAL A 9 -0.73 -1.06 6.83
N ASN A 10 0.07 -0.05 6.50
CA ASN A 10 1.48 0.04 6.86
C ASN A 10 1.70 0.39 8.34
N ALA A 11 0.70 0.96 9.02
CA ALA A 11 0.75 1.26 10.45
C ALA A 11 0.28 0.10 11.35
N ILE A 12 -0.21 -1.00 10.77
CA ILE A 12 -0.72 -2.13 11.54
C ILE A 12 0.41 -3.09 11.90
N LEU A 13 0.69 -3.22 13.20
CA LEU A 13 1.75 -4.06 13.73
C LEU A 13 1.20 -5.18 14.61
N GLU A 14 1.76 -6.37 14.49
CA GLU A 14 1.49 -7.51 15.38
C GLU A 14 2.56 -7.58 16.47
N LEU A 15 2.14 -7.62 17.73
CA LEU A 15 3.02 -7.90 18.87
C LEU A 15 3.15 -9.39 19.10
N LYS A 16 4.30 -9.98 18.77
CA LYS A 16 4.58 -11.39 19.04
C LYS A 16 5.08 -11.58 20.47
N LYS A 17 4.38 -12.47 21.19
CA LYS A 17 4.80 -12.92 22.54
C LYS A 17 5.87 -13.99 22.43
N THR A 18 6.99 -13.79 23.13
CA THR A 18 7.89 -14.88 23.45
C THR A 18 7.62 -15.34 24.89
N THR A 19 7.54 -16.63 25.07
CA THR A 19 7.42 -17.24 26.41
C THR A 19 8.79 -17.73 26.84
N SER A 20 9.39 -17.07 27.82
CA SER A 20 10.47 -17.65 28.59
C SER A 20 9.86 -18.46 29.75
N ARG A 21 10.63 -19.42 30.31
CA ARG A 21 10.18 -20.32 31.40
C ARG A 21 9.55 -19.61 32.59
N PHE A 22 9.81 -18.30 32.77
CA PHE A 22 9.41 -17.53 33.93
C PHE A 22 8.74 -16.18 33.63
N LYS A 23 8.76 -15.71 32.41
CA LYS A 23 8.23 -14.35 32.07
C LYS A 23 7.69 -14.28 30.66
N ARG A 24 6.46 -13.77 30.51
CA ARG A 24 5.93 -13.39 29.20
C ARG A 24 6.41 -12.00 28.87
N THR A 25 7.12 -11.83 27.78
CA THR A 25 7.57 -10.54 27.28
C THR A 25 7.13 -10.32 25.84
N TYR A 26 6.79 -9.10 25.50
CA TYR A 26 6.60 -8.70 24.10
C TYR A 26 7.96 -8.25 23.57
N ASN A 27 8.53 -8.99 22.66
CA ASN A 27 9.90 -8.76 22.23
C ASN A 27 10.02 -7.87 21.00
N LYS A 28 9.03 -7.88 20.09
CA LYS A 28 9.11 -7.15 18.84
C LYS A 28 7.74 -6.91 18.23
N ALA A 29 7.56 -5.72 17.64
CA ALA A 29 6.45 -5.43 16.74
C ALA A 29 6.84 -5.86 15.31
N TYR A 30 5.91 -6.46 14.59
CA TYR A 30 6.08 -6.89 13.21
C TYR A 30 4.98 -6.28 12.35
N PRO A 31 5.28 -5.71 11.18
CA PRO A 31 4.26 -5.30 10.23
C PRO A 31 3.39 -6.50 9.84
N VAL A 32 2.07 -6.36 9.95
CA VAL A 32 1.14 -7.47 9.71
C VAL A 32 1.14 -7.87 8.25
N TYR A 33 1.24 -6.90 7.35
CA TYR A 33 1.17 -7.10 5.92
C TYR A 33 2.51 -6.95 5.19
N ASP A 34 3.62 -6.92 5.91
CA ASP A 34 4.95 -6.71 5.34
C ASP A 34 5.32 -7.73 4.24
N SER A 35 4.88 -8.99 4.40
CA SER A 35 5.07 -10.02 3.38
C SER A 35 4.18 -9.86 2.14
N LEU A 36 3.16 -9.01 2.22
CA LEU A 36 2.18 -8.79 1.15
C LEU A 36 2.41 -7.46 0.47
N THR A 37 2.86 -6.46 1.24
CA THR A 37 3.16 -5.13 0.71
C THR A 37 4.57 -5.13 0.16
N ALA A 38 4.72 -4.53 -0.98
CA ALA A 38 5.95 -4.60 -1.72
C ALA A 38 6.98 -3.56 -1.26
N SER A 39 7.46 -3.67 -0.03
CA SER A 39 8.74 -3.05 0.31
C SER A 39 9.89 -3.58 -0.57
N ASN A 40 9.65 -4.71 -1.26
CA ASN A 40 10.57 -5.38 -2.17
C ASN A 40 9.92 -5.71 -3.53
N VAL A 41 9.08 -4.83 -4.10
CA VAL A 41 8.54 -5.05 -5.45
C VAL A 41 9.68 -5.07 -6.45
N GLN A 42 9.94 -6.25 -6.98
CA GLN A 42 10.74 -6.39 -8.18
C GLN A 42 9.79 -6.21 -9.38
N LEU A 43 10.04 -5.18 -10.17
CA LEU A 43 9.31 -4.98 -11.44
C LEU A 43 9.68 -6.03 -12.49
N GLU A 44 10.68 -6.86 -12.19
CA GLU A 44 11.12 -7.91 -13.10
C GLU A 44 10.01 -8.93 -13.37
N GLY A 45 9.62 -8.97 -14.62
CA GLY A 45 8.57 -9.86 -15.11
C GLY A 45 7.14 -9.40 -14.80
N VAL A 46 6.94 -8.15 -14.34
CA VAL A 46 5.60 -7.55 -14.27
C VAL A 46 5.12 -7.26 -15.69
N GLU A 47 3.95 -7.76 -16.03
CA GLU A 47 3.34 -7.62 -17.35
C GLU A 47 2.29 -6.51 -17.38
N LYS A 48 1.65 -6.25 -16.24
CA LYS A 48 0.60 -5.22 -16.11
C LYS A 48 0.68 -4.49 -14.78
N LEU A 49 0.35 -3.20 -14.81
CA LEU A 49 0.04 -2.40 -13.62
C LEU A 49 -1.47 -2.29 -13.49
N LEU A 50 -2.00 -2.48 -12.30
CA LEU A 50 -3.39 -2.23 -11.96
C LEU A 50 -3.45 -1.15 -10.89
N THR A 51 -3.87 0.07 -11.26
CA THR A 51 -4.00 1.19 -10.33
C THR A 51 -5.40 1.25 -9.72
N GLU A 52 -5.49 1.69 -8.47
CA GLU A 52 -6.76 1.85 -7.79
C GLU A 52 -7.63 2.90 -8.48
N ASP A 53 -7.07 4.09 -8.68
CA ASP A 53 -7.77 5.22 -9.30
C ASP A 53 -7.75 5.16 -10.84
N ALA A 54 -8.50 6.06 -11.46
CA ALA A 54 -8.54 6.26 -12.91
C ALA A 54 -8.08 7.67 -13.31
N ASN A 55 -7.49 8.42 -12.38
CA ASN A 55 -7.14 9.82 -12.52
C ASN A 55 -5.61 10.03 -12.48
N SER A 56 -5.14 10.85 -11.53
CA SER A 56 -3.74 11.29 -11.46
C SER A 56 -2.76 10.14 -11.25
N GLY A 57 -3.06 9.21 -10.36
CA GLY A 57 -2.22 8.02 -10.14
C GLY A 57 -2.16 7.14 -11.37
N TYR A 58 -3.32 6.88 -12.01
CA TYR A 58 -3.36 6.13 -13.27
C TYR A 58 -2.53 6.80 -14.37
N GLN A 59 -2.64 8.13 -14.53
CA GLN A 59 -1.87 8.87 -15.52
C GLN A 59 -0.37 8.79 -15.26
N LEU A 60 0.05 8.97 -13.99
CA LEU A 60 1.45 8.85 -13.59
C LEU A 60 1.99 7.44 -13.89
N PHE A 61 1.32 6.41 -13.40
CA PHE A 61 1.78 5.03 -13.56
C PHE A 61 1.66 4.53 -15.00
N THR A 62 0.77 5.08 -15.82
CA THR A 62 0.76 4.84 -17.26
C THR A 62 2.07 5.35 -17.88
N LYS A 63 2.49 6.57 -17.55
CA LYS A 63 3.75 7.13 -18.06
C LYS A 63 4.98 6.36 -17.58
N VAL A 64 4.96 5.87 -16.34
CA VAL A 64 6.01 5.00 -15.82
C VAL A 64 6.00 3.66 -16.59
N GLY A 65 4.84 3.04 -16.76
CA GLY A 65 4.69 1.78 -17.47
C GLY A 65 5.17 1.83 -18.92
N GLU A 66 4.86 2.91 -19.63
CA GLU A 66 5.31 3.14 -21.01
C GLU A 66 6.84 3.03 -21.17
N LYS A 67 7.61 3.51 -20.18
CA LYS A 67 9.08 3.41 -20.19
C LYS A 67 9.60 1.98 -20.09
N TYR A 68 8.81 1.09 -19.53
CA TYR A 68 9.18 -0.32 -19.31
C TYR A 68 8.39 -1.29 -20.19
N GLY A 69 7.56 -0.78 -21.11
CA GLY A 69 6.71 -1.60 -21.97
C GLY A 69 5.59 -2.32 -21.21
N ILE A 70 5.17 -1.78 -20.04
CA ILE A 70 4.16 -2.38 -19.17
C ILE A 70 2.84 -1.63 -19.35
N VAL A 71 1.76 -2.36 -19.58
CA VAL A 71 0.41 -1.79 -19.73
C VAL A 71 -0.17 -1.46 -18.37
N CYS A 72 -0.65 -0.23 -18.20
CA CYS A 72 -1.36 0.21 -17.00
C CYS A 72 -2.89 0.17 -17.22
N ILE A 73 -3.62 -0.38 -16.25
CA ILE A 73 -5.07 -0.54 -16.28
C ILE A 73 -5.66 0.10 -15.02
N PRO A 74 -6.68 0.97 -15.11
CA PRO A 74 -7.34 1.52 -13.94
C PRO A 74 -8.40 0.56 -13.41
N ALA A 75 -8.45 0.38 -12.08
CA ALA A 75 -9.56 -0.31 -11.42
C ALA A 75 -10.80 0.58 -11.28
N ALA A 76 -10.61 1.90 -11.29
CA ALA A 76 -11.65 2.89 -11.01
C ALA A 76 -12.31 2.69 -9.63
N GLY A 77 -11.46 2.49 -8.63
CA GLY A 77 -11.82 2.35 -7.22
C GLY A 77 -11.42 1.00 -6.61
N LYS A 78 -11.03 1.04 -5.34
CA LYS A 78 -10.50 -0.11 -4.59
C LYS A 78 -11.41 -1.34 -4.58
N ASN A 79 -12.72 -1.13 -4.57
CA ASN A 79 -13.70 -2.22 -4.57
C ASN A 79 -13.72 -3.03 -5.89
N ASN A 80 -13.22 -2.45 -6.98
CA ASN A 80 -13.18 -3.10 -8.29
C ASN A 80 -11.91 -3.91 -8.54
N ILE A 81 -10.87 -3.75 -7.71
CA ILE A 81 -9.58 -4.40 -7.89
C ILE A 81 -9.73 -5.92 -8.00
N LYS A 82 -10.51 -6.53 -7.09
CA LYS A 82 -10.77 -7.97 -7.10
C LYS A 82 -11.37 -8.45 -8.43
N GLN A 83 -12.35 -7.71 -8.95
CA GLN A 83 -13.01 -8.07 -10.23
C GLN A 83 -12.07 -7.90 -11.41
N LYS A 84 -11.21 -6.89 -11.37
CA LYS A 84 -10.24 -6.61 -12.45
C LYS A 84 -9.10 -7.62 -12.49
N ILE A 85 -8.64 -8.11 -11.34
CA ILE A 85 -7.54 -9.06 -11.30
C ILE A 85 -7.96 -10.48 -11.66
N PHE A 86 -9.23 -10.83 -11.45
CA PHE A 86 -9.75 -12.18 -11.68
C PHE A 86 -9.53 -12.70 -13.12
N PRO A 87 -9.75 -11.93 -14.19
CA PRO A 87 -9.45 -12.37 -15.55
C PRO A 87 -7.95 -12.43 -15.88
N MET A 88 -7.07 -11.82 -15.05
CA MET A 88 -5.63 -11.71 -15.27
C MET A 88 -4.82 -12.83 -14.58
N LYS A 89 -5.42 -13.98 -14.33
CA LYS A 89 -4.83 -15.06 -13.50
C LYS A 89 -3.49 -15.61 -13.99
N SER A 90 -3.24 -15.57 -15.29
CA SER A 90 -2.00 -16.06 -15.89
C SER A 90 -0.91 -15.00 -16.00
N GLU A 91 -1.22 -13.74 -15.73
CA GLU A 91 -0.34 -12.60 -15.91
C GLU A 91 0.29 -12.20 -14.56
N LYS A 92 1.51 -11.66 -14.59
CA LYS A 92 2.12 -11.04 -13.41
C LYS A 92 1.66 -9.59 -13.31
N VAL A 93 0.78 -9.33 -12.36
CA VAL A 93 0.17 -8.02 -12.15
C VAL A 93 0.78 -7.35 -10.90
N LEU A 94 1.17 -6.09 -11.01
CA LEU A 94 1.45 -5.24 -9.85
C LEU A 94 0.22 -4.35 -9.59
N ILE A 95 -0.39 -4.53 -8.43
CA ILE A 95 -1.48 -3.68 -7.95
C ILE A 95 -0.87 -2.50 -7.19
N ILE A 96 -1.29 -1.29 -7.53
CA ILE A 96 -0.88 -0.04 -6.87
C ILE A 96 -2.13 0.63 -6.32
N ALA A 97 -2.19 0.80 -5.01
CA ALA A 97 -3.33 1.39 -4.32
C ALA A 97 -2.89 2.18 -3.08
N ASP A 98 -3.75 3.08 -2.60
CA ASP A 98 -3.48 3.90 -1.43
C ASP A 98 -3.55 3.07 -0.14
N GLY A 99 -2.39 2.79 0.45
CA GLY A 99 -2.25 2.01 1.67
C GLY A 99 -3.01 2.58 2.85
N ALA A 100 -3.10 3.92 2.93
CA ALA A 100 -3.85 4.63 3.96
C ALA A 100 -5.34 4.26 4.00
N ALA A 101 -5.92 3.84 2.86
CA ALA A 101 -7.35 3.55 2.73
C ALA A 101 -7.66 2.10 2.33
N PHE A 102 -6.66 1.23 2.18
CA PHE A 102 -6.79 -0.12 1.60
C PHE A 102 -7.19 -1.20 2.61
N GLY A 103 -7.20 -0.89 3.91
CA GLY A 103 -7.49 -1.86 4.96
C GLY A 103 -8.71 -2.76 4.72
N PRO A 104 -9.87 -2.21 4.32
CA PRO A 104 -11.08 -3.02 4.07
C PRO A 104 -10.92 -4.07 2.95
N GLN A 105 -10.02 -3.84 2.00
CA GLN A 105 -9.78 -4.75 0.86
C GLN A 105 -8.78 -5.86 1.17
N MET A 106 -7.96 -5.70 2.22
CA MET A 106 -6.86 -6.62 2.52
C MET A 106 -7.31 -8.06 2.74
N ASN A 107 -8.45 -8.29 3.39
CA ASN A 107 -8.97 -9.64 3.61
C ASN A 107 -9.28 -10.37 2.29
N ASP A 108 -9.90 -9.70 1.34
CA ASP A 108 -10.23 -10.28 0.03
C ASP A 108 -8.98 -10.54 -0.80
N ILE A 109 -8.05 -9.61 -0.80
CA ILE A 109 -6.76 -9.73 -1.49
C ILE A 109 -5.94 -10.88 -0.89
N TYR A 110 -5.87 -10.96 0.43
CA TYR A 110 -5.16 -12.04 1.12
C TYR A 110 -5.73 -13.42 0.74
N ARG A 111 -7.06 -13.57 0.69
CA ARG A 111 -7.69 -14.81 0.24
C ARG A 111 -7.32 -15.18 -1.19
N LEU A 112 -7.35 -14.21 -2.11
CA LEU A 112 -6.94 -14.45 -3.51
C LEU A 112 -5.48 -14.92 -3.61
N MET A 113 -4.59 -14.38 -2.78
CA MET A 113 -3.19 -14.82 -2.72
C MET A 113 -3.06 -16.25 -2.18
N GLN A 114 -3.80 -16.59 -1.13
CA GLN A 114 -3.78 -17.93 -0.53
C GLN A 114 -4.37 -19.00 -1.47
N GLU A 115 -5.39 -18.65 -2.22
CA GLU A 115 -5.99 -19.56 -3.20
C GLU A 115 -5.09 -19.82 -4.40
N GLY A 116 -3.98 -19.09 -4.55
CA GLY A 116 -3.07 -19.20 -5.67
C GLY A 116 -3.72 -18.91 -7.03
N SER A 117 -4.90 -18.27 -6.99
CA SER A 117 -5.75 -18.07 -8.16
C SER A 117 -5.25 -16.97 -9.10
N ALA A 118 -4.29 -16.16 -8.66
CA ALA A 118 -3.71 -15.10 -9.48
C ALA A 118 -2.25 -14.82 -9.05
N LYS A 119 -1.41 -14.43 -9.99
CA LYS A 119 -0.02 -14.00 -9.74
C LYS A 119 0.02 -12.48 -9.68
N PHE A 120 -0.05 -11.92 -8.47
CA PHE A 120 0.05 -10.48 -8.30
C PHE A 120 0.91 -10.11 -7.10
N SER A 121 1.45 -8.90 -7.15
CA SER A 121 2.12 -8.23 -6.05
C SER A 121 1.36 -6.98 -5.69
N LEU A 122 1.49 -6.53 -4.45
CA LEU A 122 0.90 -5.29 -3.96
C LEU A 122 1.98 -4.25 -3.73
N TYR A 123 1.73 -3.04 -4.15
CA TYR A 123 2.45 -1.85 -3.73
C TYR A 123 1.44 -0.87 -3.13
N LEU A 124 1.56 -0.65 -1.83
CA LEU A 124 0.62 0.15 -1.05
C LEU A 124 1.36 1.33 -0.40
N PRO A 125 1.78 2.35 -1.17
CA PRO A 125 2.23 3.60 -0.59
C PRO A 125 1.10 4.21 0.24
N GLU A 126 1.40 5.14 1.14
CA GLU A 126 0.35 5.79 1.95
C GLU A 126 -0.69 6.46 1.05
N SER A 127 -0.22 7.26 0.08
CA SER A 127 -1.04 7.83 -1.00
C SER A 127 -0.16 8.24 -2.18
N LEU A 128 -0.78 8.73 -3.26
CA LEU A 128 -0.05 9.32 -4.38
C LEU A 128 0.72 10.58 -3.94
N GLU A 129 0.11 11.43 -3.13
CA GLU A 129 0.72 12.64 -2.58
C GLU A 129 1.95 12.29 -1.76
N TRP A 130 1.85 11.30 -0.88
CA TRP A 130 2.99 10.79 -0.12
C TRP A 130 4.15 10.33 -1.03
N LEU A 131 3.85 9.67 -2.15
CA LEU A 131 4.88 9.27 -3.11
C LEU A 131 5.58 10.48 -3.73
N LEU A 132 4.83 11.51 -4.10
CA LEU A 132 5.37 12.74 -4.69
C LEU A 132 6.23 13.52 -3.70
N LEU A 133 5.77 13.63 -2.45
CA LEU A 133 6.51 14.28 -1.36
C LEU A 133 7.82 13.50 -1.07
N LYS A 134 7.73 12.17 -0.99
CA LYS A 134 8.90 11.31 -0.75
C LYS A 134 9.93 11.34 -1.89
N ALA A 135 9.50 11.65 -3.10
CA ALA A 135 10.40 11.85 -4.22
C ALA A 135 11.25 13.13 -4.11
N ASP A 136 10.98 13.96 -3.11
CA ASP A 136 11.71 15.20 -2.77
C ASP A 136 11.93 16.11 -4.00
N LEU A 137 10.91 16.25 -4.82
CA LEU A 137 10.97 17.04 -6.06
C LEU A 137 11.16 18.54 -5.78
N LEU A 138 10.86 18.98 -4.57
CA LEU A 138 10.89 20.39 -4.15
C LEU A 138 12.09 20.73 -3.24
N GLY A 139 12.85 19.71 -2.77
CA GLY A 139 14.00 19.89 -1.90
C GLY A 139 13.64 20.47 -0.53
N GLN A 140 12.59 19.97 0.12
CA GLN A 140 12.08 20.43 1.42
C GLN A 140 12.44 19.41 2.52
N PRO A 141 13.56 19.58 3.25
CA PRO A 141 14.01 18.61 4.25
C PRO A 141 13.01 18.40 5.39
N ASP A 142 12.26 19.42 5.79
CA ASP A 142 11.26 19.33 6.87
C ASP A 142 10.12 18.34 6.49
N ILE A 143 9.78 18.27 5.21
CA ILE A 143 8.80 17.31 4.71
C ILE A 143 9.30 15.87 4.85
N LEU A 144 10.57 15.62 4.61
CA LEU A 144 11.15 14.28 4.73
C LEU A 144 11.09 13.78 6.17
N GLU A 145 11.36 14.63 7.17
CA GLU A 145 11.22 14.29 8.58
C GLU A 145 9.77 13.92 8.93
N ILE A 146 8.80 14.71 8.45
CA ILE A 146 7.38 14.42 8.63
C ILE A 146 6.99 13.07 7.99
N LEU A 147 7.52 12.75 6.80
CA LEU A 147 7.23 11.50 6.10
C LEU A 147 7.85 10.27 6.79
N GLU A 148 8.95 10.43 7.51
CA GLU A 148 9.58 9.35 8.28
C GLU A 148 8.83 9.04 9.58
N HIS A 149 8.26 10.07 10.21
CA HIS A 149 7.58 9.98 11.51
C HIS A 149 6.19 10.65 11.51
N PRO A 150 5.31 10.32 10.55
CA PRO A 150 4.05 11.06 10.37
C PRO A 150 3.13 10.99 11.61
N ALA A 151 3.24 9.94 12.41
CA ALA A 151 2.46 9.80 13.65
C ALA A 151 2.74 10.89 14.68
N ASP A 152 3.92 11.51 14.64
CA ASP A 152 4.32 12.57 15.55
C ASP A 152 3.75 13.93 15.14
N PHE A 153 3.30 14.07 13.91
CA PHE A 153 2.82 15.33 13.31
C PHE A 153 1.32 15.34 13.02
N ILE A 154 0.70 14.17 12.86
CA ILE A 154 -0.73 14.08 12.55
C ILE A 154 -1.57 14.33 13.82
N GLU A 155 -2.43 15.34 13.75
CA GLU A 155 -3.42 15.60 14.79
C GLU A 155 -4.78 15.05 14.39
N SER A 156 -5.30 14.11 15.18
CA SER A 156 -6.58 13.44 14.90
C SER A 156 -7.81 14.36 14.97
N SER A 157 -7.68 15.55 15.56
CA SER A 157 -8.70 16.59 15.54
C SER A 157 -8.82 17.32 14.20
N GLU A 158 -7.73 17.37 13.42
CA GLU A 158 -7.68 18.03 12.12
C GLU A 158 -7.77 17.01 10.98
N PHE A 159 -7.07 15.89 11.14
CA PHE A 159 -6.95 14.88 10.10
C PHE A 159 -7.57 13.55 10.54
N PHE A 160 -8.68 13.19 9.96
CA PHE A 160 -9.34 11.90 10.24
C PHE A 160 -8.84 10.76 9.33
N SER A 161 -7.88 11.01 8.45
CA SER A 161 -7.19 9.99 7.67
C SER A 161 -5.77 10.42 7.32
N TRP A 162 -4.89 9.43 7.16
CA TRP A 162 -3.52 9.64 6.70
C TRP A 162 -3.46 10.28 5.31
N GLU A 163 -4.36 9.88 4.42
CA GLU A 163 -4.49 10.46 3.08
C GLU A 163 -4.68 11.98 3.14
N ARG A 164 -5.61 12.46 3.99
CA ARG A 164 -5.84 13.91 4.16
C ARG A 164 -4.66 14.64 4.78
N PHE A 165 -3.95 13.99 5.67
CA PHE A 165 -2.73 14.56 6.23
C PHE A 165 -1.69 14.80 5.13
N PHE A 166 -1.39 13.79 4.32
CA PHE A 166 -0.41 13.93 3.24
C PHE A 166 -0.87 14.87 2.11
N THR A 167 -2.17 15.00 1.89
CA THR A 167 -2.71 15.97 0.92
C THR A 167 -2.52 17.43 1.37
N ASN A 168 -2.38 17.64 2.67
CA ASN A 168 -2.23 18.98 3.27
C ASN A 168 -0.77 19.43 3.42
N LEU A 169 0.19 18.54 3.30
CA LEU A 169 1.62 18.85 3.29
C LEU A 169 2.06 19.45 1.95
#